data_acda8a74f013b80af74066c365b6c27c
#
_entry.id   acda8a74f013b80af74066c365b6c27c
#
_cell.length_a   1.000
_cell.length_b   1.000
_cell.length_c   1.000
_cell.angle_alpha   90.00
_cell.angle_beta   90.00
_cell.angle_gamma   90.00
#
_symmetry.space_group_name_H-M   'P 1'
#
loop_
_entity.id
_entity.type
_entity.pdbx_description
1 polymer ?
#
loop_
_entity_poly.entity_id
_entity_poly.type
_entity_poly.pdbx_seq_one_letter_code
_entity_poly.pdbx_strand_id
1 'polypeptide(L)'
;MKWIKVALATIIVILGSIHHNDGARILLVSTFPGKSHWLTFEHILGELLDRGHEITAITNYPLKNSTRHGDRYREVLIDPPFDFEADLPMESYYKTTAFSNPFFKLNILLWLGLATTEYAFESPNVGSFMKEEGLGYELVIAEQFAQEAFLMFGHKYRASIVTINTLGYTDYIDRSFGMITPLSFVPHFFTEFTDEMNFFERLYNVVLTVYDWAHRKFVFIPKQNALAQKYFASEVNEFGGLPSIEELELNVSVTLTNYHIISFRPRPKMIGMVDIAGVHIRPAKELPNNIKTFLDSSPPSGGAIYINFGTFLRSSAMPPETLQVFLEVFRRLPQYNFLWKWESDQAPDLPPNVLLQKWIPQNDVLAHPKIKLFLTHGGIFGAQESVYWGRPMLFVPFYGDQHGNALKFQQEGIGLTIKIANVTVAELHGKIEQIVKNESFQQNADRLSSLFRDNPTDPLQESVFWIEYVIRHRGAKHLKSAAVRMPWYRYLLLDLAAATAVAIYVSIWLTKHAIGKVCKKSDKNLSKKRQ
;
A
#
# COMPACT_ATOMS: atom_id res chain seq x y z
N MET A 1 -49.65 38.44 -6.26
CA MET A 1 -49.08 37.89 -5.03
C MET A 1 -48.71 36.37 -5.09
N LYS A 2 -49.53 35.47 -5.64
CA LYS A 2 -49.18 34.02 -5.73
C LYS A 2 -47.92 33.76 -6.57
N TRP A 3 -47.78 34.38 -7.72
CA TRP A 3 -46.62 34.20 -8.62
C TRP A 3 -45.30 34.73 -8.06
N ILE A 4 -45.33 35.79 -7.26
CA ILE A 4 -44.14 36.33 -6.58
C ILE A 4 -43.64 35.36 -5.48
N LYS A 5 -44.57 34.72 -4.76
CA LYS A 5 -44.20 33.70 -3.75
C LYS A 5 -43.63 32.43 -4.38
N VAL A 6 -44.14 32.03 -5.54
CA VAL A 6 -43.58 30.87 -6.29
C VAL A 6 -42.22 31.22 -6.86
N ALA A 7 -42.03 32.40 -7.44
CA ALA A 7 -40.74 32.86 -7.94
C ALA A 7 -39.70 32.99 -6.80
N LEU A 8 -40.08 33.54 -5.63
CA LEU A 8 -39.17 33.56 -4.46
C LEU A 8 -38.84 32.16 -3.93
N ALA A 9 -39.82 31.27 -3.87
CA ALA A 9 -39.59 29.89 -3.46
C ALA A 9 -38.66 29.14 -4.46
N THR A 10 -38.83 29.37 -5.76
CA THR A 10 -37.97 28.80 -6.80
C THR A 10 -36.57 29.40 -6.75
N ILE A 11 -36.44 30.70 -6.51
CA ILE A 11 -35.14 31.37 -6.30
C ILE A 11 -34.46 30.87 -5.03
N ILE A 12 -35.18 30.65 -3.92
CA ILE A 12 -34.63 30.08 -2.68
C ILE A 12 -34.23 28.63 -2.90
N VAL A 13 -34.98 27.85 -3.67
CA VAL A 13 -34.62 26.47 -4.04
C VAL A 13 -33.41 26.48 -4.98
N ILE A 14 -33.34 27.37 -5.95
CA ILE A 14 -32.18 27.51 -6.85
C ILE A 14 -30.96 28.05 -6.08
N LEU A 15 -31.12 29.03 -5.19
CA LEU A 15 -30.02 29.51 -4.33
C LEU A 15 -29.62 28.50 -3.26
N GLY A 16 -30.55 27.70 -2.76
CA GLY A 16 -30.27 26.55 -1.88
C GLY A 16 -29.68 25.34 -2.62
N SER A 17 -29.80 25.30 -3.95
CA SER A 17 -29.20 24.27 -4.82
C SER A 17 -27.86 24.72 -5.41
N ILE A 18 -27.48 25.97 -5.29
CA ILE A 18 -26.11 26.42 -5.42
C ILE A 18 -25.43 25.97 -4.11
N HIS A 19 -25.08 24.70 -4.01
CA HIS A 19 -24.00 24.30 -3.15
C HIS A 19 -22.81 25.17 -3.62
N HIS A 20 -22.52 26.23 -2.89
CA HIS A 20 -21.20 26.80 -2.90
C HIS A 20 -20.31 25.59 -2.57
N ASN A 21 -19.51 25.22 -3.53
CA ASN A 21 -18.44 24.26 -3.35
C ASN A 21 -17.35 25.02 -2.58
N ASP A 22 -17.70 25.45 -1.33
CA ASP A 22 -16.71 25.92 -0.39
C ASP A 22 -15.86 24.70 -0.12
N GLY A 23 -14.59 24.75 -0.57
CA GLY A 23 -13.68 23.63 -0.43
C GLY A 23 -13.56 23.20 1.03
N ALA A 24 -13.63 21.91 1.29
CA ALA A 24 -13.46 21.37 2.64
C ALA A 24 -12.03 21.59 3.14
N ARG A 25 -11.88 21.76 4.45
CA ARG A 25 -10.56 21.79 5.12
C ARG A 25 -10.11 20.38 5.43
N ILE A 26 -8.96 19.98 4.88
CA ILE A 26 -8.41 18.63 4.95
C ILE A 26 -7.05 18.68 5.64
N LEU A 27 -6.83 17.80 6.63
CA LEU A 27 -5.52 17.49 7.17
C LEU A 27 -4.98 16.23 6.50
N LEU A 28 -3.87 16.35 5.79
CA LEU A 28 -3.18 15.22 5.20
C LEU A 28 -1.93 14.88 6.05
N VAL A 29 -1.76 13.60 6.40
CA VAL A 29 -0.66 13.11 7.23
C VAL A 29 0.04 11.97 6.49
N SER A 30 1.22 12.25 5.92
CA SER A 30 2.09 11.29 5.24
C SER A 30 3.51 11.45 5.78
N THR A 31 3.78 10.76 6.88
CA THR A 31 5.00 10.93 7.67
C THR A 31 6.03 9.84 7.46
N PHE A 32 5.69 8.80 6.68
CA PHE A 32 6.69 7.81 6.28
C PHE A 32 7.70 8.45 5.31
N PRO A 33 9.01 8.39 5.58
CA PRO A 33 10.02 9.10 4.80
C PRO A 33 10.40 8.39 3.49
N GLY A 34 9.41 7.80 2.81
CA GLY A 34 9.53 7.16 1.51
C GLY A 34 9.05 8.08 0.38
N LYS A 35 9.96 8.55 -0.47
CA LYS A 35 9.59 9.44 -1.58
C LYS A 35 8.59 8.81 -2.55
N SER A 36 8.64 7.49 -2.75
CA SER A 36 7.68 6.75 -3.57
C SER A 36 6.28 6.77 -2.96
N HIS A 37 6.17 6.71 -1.63
CA HIS A 37 4.91 6.84 -0.91
C HIS A 37 4.30 8.23 -1.13
N TRP A 38 5.13 9.28 -0.97
CA TRP A 38 4.71 10.67 -1.19
C TRP A 38 4.12 10.91 -2.59
N LEU A 39 4.62 10.25 -3.63
CA LEU A 39 4.09 10.41 -4.99
C LEU A 39 2.59 10.11 -5.09
N THR A 40 2.08 9.13 -4.33
CA THR A 40 0.64 8.85 -4.25
C THR A 40 -0.12 10.05 -3.69
N PHE A 41 0.38 10.60 -2.60
CA PHE A 41 -0.24 11.73 -1.92
C PHE A 41 -0.13 13.02 -2.74
N GLU A 42 1.04 13.27 -3.35
CA GLU A 42 1.31 14.47 -4.16
C GLU A 42 0.26 14.67 -5.26
N HIS A 43 -0.12 13.58 -5.98
CA HIS A 43 -1.10 13.66 -7.06
C HIS A 43 -2.52 13.88 -6.54
N ILE A 44 -2.94 13.14 -5.53
CA ILE A 44 -4.26 13.27 -4.90
C ILE A 44 -4.41 14.67 -4.28
N LEU A 45 -3.39 15.14 -3.56
CA LEU A 45 -3.35 16.45 -2.94
C LEU A 45 -3.46 17.56 -3.99
N GLY A 46 -2.68 17.45 -5.09
CA GLY A 46 -2.73 18.41 -6.19
C GLY A 46 -4.13 18.53 -6.81
N GLU A 47 -4.80 17.41 -7.08
CA GLU A 47 -6.16 17.39 -7.64
C GLU A 47 -7.19 17.95 -6.66
N LEU A 48 -7.11 17.64 -5.36
CA LEU A 48 -8.01 18.20 -4.35
C LEU A 48 -7.85 19.72 -4.23
N LEU A 49 -6.62 20.24 -4.27
CA LEU A 49 -6.34 21.68 -4.29
C LEU A 49 -6.88 22.34 -5.57
N ASP A 50 -6.75 21.71 -6.72
CA ASP A 50 -7.29 22.19 -7.99
C ASP A 50 -8.83 22.23 -7.97
N ARG A 51 -9.49 21.37 -7.20
CA ARG A 51 -10.94 21.38 -6.94
C ARG A 51 -11.39 22.38 -5.86
N GLY A 52 -10.46 23.13 -5.27
CA GLY A 52 -10.78 24.21 -4.35
C GLY A 52 -10.76 23.85 -2.87
N HIS A 53 -10.33 22.65 -2.49
CA HIS A 53 -10.16 22.29 -1.09
C HIS A 53 -8.96 23.02 -0.46
N GLU A 54 -9.01 23.23 0.86
CA GLU A 54 -7.92 23.77 1.67
C GLU A 54 -7.20 22.61 2.37
N ILE A 55 -5.88 22.53 2.21
CA ILE A 55 -5.13 21.39 2.73
C ILE A 55 -3.96 21.85 3.59
N THR A 56 -3.88 21.30 4.81
CA THR A 56 -2.67 21.29 5.62
C THR A 56 -2.03 19.92 5.50
N ALA A 57 -0.75 19.84 5.11
CA ALA A 57 -0.03 18.58 4.95
C ALA A 57 1.12 18.45 5.94
N ILE A 58 1.09 17.43 6.81
CA ILE A 58 2.23 17.00 7.62
C ILE A 58 3.00 15.97 6.80
N THR A 59 4.23 16.29 6.41
CA THR A 59 4.98 15.48 5.43
C THR A 59 6.49 15.65 5.55
N ASN A 60 7.26 14.68 5.00
CA ASN A 60 8.70 14.79 4.83
C ASN A 60 9.11 15.48 3.52
N TYR A 61 8.18 15.68 2.60
CA TYR A 61 8.50 16.18 1.25
C TYR A 61 7.62 17.36 0.87
N PRO A 62 8.23 18.45 0.37
CA PRO A 62 7.47 19.61 -0.08
C PRO A 62 6.65 19.27 -1.35
N LEU A 63 5.48 19.89 -1.44
CA LEU A 63 4.66 19.83 -2.65
C LEU A 63 5.30 20.68 -3.76
N LYS A 64 5.55 20.07 -4.91
CA LYS A 64 6.05 20.79 -6.08
C LYS A 64 5.03 21.80 -6.57
N ASN A 65 5.50 23.03 -6.90
CA ASN A 65 4.66 24.11 -7.40
C ASN A 65 3.51 24.51 -6.43
N SER A 66 3.72 24.34 -5.12
CA SER A 66 2.73 24.69 -4.08
C SER A 66 2.25 26.15 -4.17
N THR A 67 3.12 27.06 -4.62
CA THR A 67 2.82 28.50 -4.77
C THR A 67 1.61 28.81 -5.67
N ARG A 68 1.26 27.91 -6.60
CA ARG A 68 0.08 28.07 -7.47
C ARG A 68 -1.25 28.00 -6.70
N HIS A 69 -1.24 27.42 -5.50
CA HIS A 69 -2.45 27.22 -4.70
C HIS A 69 -2.67 28.31 -3.64
N GLY A 70 -1.67 29.19 -3.43
CA GLY A 70 -1.76 30.31 -2.47
C GLY A 70 -2.07 29.83 -1.05
N ASP A 71 -2.96 30.55 -0.36
CA ASP A 71 -3.31 30.29 1.04
C ASP A 71 -4.10 28.99 1.27
N ARG A 72 -4.53 28.32 0.20
CA ARG A 72 -5.26 27.04 0.30
C ARG A 72 -4.36 25.85 0.64
N TYR A 73 -3.04 26.02 0.56
CA TYR A 73 -2.08 24.98 0.90
C TYR A 73 -1.12 25.43 1.99
N ARG A 74 -1.07 24.67 3.07
CA ARG A 74 -0.13 24.86 4.17
C ARG A 74 0.70 23.58 4.35
N GLU A 75 2.00 23.74 4.52
CA GLU A 75 2.95 22.67 4.70
C GLU A 75 3.53 22.68 6.12
N VAL A 76 3.53 21.51 6.77
CA VAL A 76 4.18 21.24 8.05
C VAL A 76 5.25 20.18 7.80
N LEU A 77 6.45 20.63 7.46
CA LEU A 77 7.56 19.72 7.14
C LEU A 77 8.16 19.10 8.39
N ILE A 78 8.42 17.80 8.32
CA ILE A 78 9.26 17.07 9.27
C ILE A 78 10.72 17.35 8.88
N ASP A 79 11.41 18.18 9.67
CA ASP A 79 12.77 18.61 9.40
C ASP A 79 13.61 18.54 10.68
N PRO A 80 14.80 17.90 10.65
CA PRO A 80 15.37 17.14 9.51
C PRO A 80 14.57 15.88 9.20
N PRO A 81 14.71 15.30 7.98
CA PRO A 81 14.06 14.03 7.63
C PRO A 81 14.67 12.87 8.44
N PHE A 82 13.88 11.83 8.66
CA PHE A 82 14.32 10.60 9.34
C PHE A 82 15.51 9.95 8.61
N ASP A 83 16.58 9.64 9.34
CA ASP A 83 17.76 8.99 8.79
C ASP A 83 17.68 7.47 8.93
N PHE A 84 17.40 6.80 7.83
CA PHE A 84 17.38 5.34 7.77
C PHE A 84 18.77 4.69 7.88
N GLU A 85 19.84 5.41 7.54
CA GLU A 85 21.19 4.84 7.47
C GLU A 85 21.83 4.71 8.85
N ALA A 86 21.35 5.48 9.83
CA ALA A 86 21.88 5.44 11.19
C ALA A 86 21.81 4.04 11.81
N ASP A 87 20.70 3.31 11.56
CA ASP A 87 20.47 1.99 12.14
C ASP A 87 20.70 0.82 11.17
N LEU A 88 20.60 1.08 9.85
CA LEU A 88 20.71 0.06 8.81
C LEU A 88 21.61 0.56 7.66
N PRO A 89 22.95 0.33 7.73
CA PRO A 89 23.88 0.75 6.69
C PRO A 89 23.51 0.17 5.32
N MET A 90 23.50 1.03 4.29
CA MET A 90 23.07 0.68 2.92
C MET A 90 23.81 -0.52 2.33
N GLU A 91 25.11 -0.66 2.63
CA GLU A 91 25.92 -1.80 2.14
C GLU A 91 25.38 -3.14 2.63
N SER A 92 24.75 -3.18 3.80
CA SER A 92 24.19 -4.43 4.36
C SER A 92 23.07 -5.02 3.49
N TYR A 93 22.30 -4.17 2.80
CA TYR A 93 21.24 -4.62 1.89
C TYR A 93 21.76 -5.39 0.68
N TYR A 94 22.99 -5.12 0.26
CA TYR A 94 23.64 -5.84 -0.85
C TYR A 94 24.20 -7.21 -0.45
N LYS A 95 24.47 -7.42 0.84
CA LYS A 95 25.20 -8.60 1.34
C LYS A 95 24.32 -9.59 2.10
N THR A 96 23.22 -9.15 2.71
CA THR A 96 22.39 -10.02 3.57
C THR A 96 21.22 -10.64 2.84
N THR A 97 20.89 -11.87 3.19
CA THR A 97 19.66 -12.56 2.81
C THR A 97 18.57 -12.48 3.89
N ALA A 98 18.85 -11.84 5.03
CA ALA A 98 17.90 -11.75 6.16
C ALA A 98 16.58 -11.08 5.76
N PHE A 99 16.62 -10.12 4.83
CA PHE A 99 15.45 -9.43 4.32
C PHE A 99 14.52 -10.30 3.44
N SER A 100 14.87 -11.55 3.15
CA SER A 100 13.96 -12.51 2.52
C SER A 100 13.04 -13.21 3.52
N ASN A 101 13.34 -13.19 4.83
CA ASN A 101 12.52 -13.83 5.86
C ASN A 101 11.26 -12.99 6.18
N PRO A 102 10.04 -13.54 6.02
CA PRO A 102 8.79 -12.80 6.25
C PRO A 102 8.60 -12.28 7.68
N PHE A 103 9.02 -13.04 8.71
CA PHE A 103 8.96 -12.58 10.10
C PHE A 103 9.90 -11.40 10.34
N PHE A 104 11.08 -11.44 9.75
CA PHE A 104 12.03 -10.34 9.85
C PHE A 104 11.50 -9.08 9.15
N LYS A 105 10.96 -9.22 7.93
CA LYS A 105 10.31 -8.11 7.18
C LYS A 105 9.21 -7.45 7.99
N LEU A 106 8.33 -8.26 8.61
CA LEU A 106 7.24 -7.78 9.44
C LEU A 106 7.75 -6.99 10.65
N ASN A 107 8.70 -7.56 11.40
CA ASN A 107 9.23 -6.91 12.60
C ASN A 107 9.95 -5.58 12.28
N ILE A 108 10.71 -5.54 11.18
CA ILE A 108 11.36 -4.30 10.70
C ILE A 108 10.30 -3.25 10.32
N LEU A 109 9.24 -3.63 9.61
CA LEU A 109 8.18 -2.70 9.24
C LEU A 109 7.50 -2.09 10.49
N LEU A 110 7.12 -2.93 11.45
CA LEU A 110 6.44 -2.47 12.66
C LEU A 110 7.36 -1.59 13.55
N TRP A 111 8.64 -1.97 13.65
CA TRP A 111 9.64 -1.15 14.33
C TRP A 111 9.81 0.21 13.64
N LEU A 112 9.98 0.21 12.33
CA LEU A 112 10.16 1.41 11.53
C LEU A 112 8.93 2.33 11.61
N GLY A 113 7.74 1.74 11.58
CA GLY A 113 6.49 2.48 11.77
C GLY A 113 6.43 3.21 13.11
N LEU A 114 6.83 2.54 14.20
CA LEU A 114 6.89 3.18 15.53
C LEU A 114 7.94 4.28 15.57
N ALA A 115 9.16 4.02 15.08
CA ALA A 115 10.27 4.97 15.11
C ALA A 115 9.93 6.24 14.30
N THR A 116 9.40 6.08 13.09
CA THR A 116 9.01 7.22 12.23
C THR A 116 7.80 7.97 12.76
N THR A 117 6.87 7.30 13.46
CA THR A 117 5.75 7.94 14.14
C THR A 117 6.23 8.84 15.27
N GLU A 118 7.06 8.30 16.17
CA GLU A 118 7.61 9.07 17.31
C GLU A 118 8.47 10.23 16.81
N TYR A 119 9.35 9.97 15.84
CA TYR A 119 10.19 11.00 15.22
C TYR A 119 9.38 12.16 14.63
N ALA A 120 8.29 11.86 13.94
CA ALA A 120 7.42 12.89 13.37
C ALA A 120 6.74 13.74 14.46
N PHE A 121 6.27 13.12 15.56
CA PHE A 121 5.71 13.88 16.68
C PHE A 121 6.75 14.74 17.40
N GLU A 122 8.01 14.31 17.44
CA GLU A 122 9.12 15.06 18.06
C GLU A 122 9.63 16.20 17.20
N SER A 123 9.26 16.26 15.91
CA SER A 123 9.61 17.37 15.03
C SER A 123 9.06 18.70 15.58
N PRO A 124 9.92 19.74 15.70
CA PRO A 124 9.49 21.05 16.22
C PRO A 124 8.32 21.65 15.45
N ASN A 125 8.26 21.45 14.13
CA ASN A 125 7.20 21.97 13.28
C ASN A 125 5.87 21.27 13.59
N VAL A 126 5.88 19.94 13.73
CA VAL A 126 4.69 19.16 14.08
C VAL A 126 4.24 19.49 15.51
N GLY A 127 5.16 19.58 16.46
CA GLY A 127 4.88 19.96 17.84
C GLY A 127 4.27 21.36 17.96
N SER A 128 4.72 22.32 17.14
CA SER A 128 4.14 23.67 17.08
C SER A 128 2.74 23.63 16.48
N PHE A 129 2.55 22.93 15.37
CA PHE A 129 1.23 22.74 14.72
C PHE A 129 0.21 22.11 15.68
N MET A 130 0.61 21.10 16.44
CA MET A 130 -0.30 20.41 17.39
C MET A 130 -0.82 21.31 18.51
N LYS A 131 -0.07 22.38 18.85
CA LYS A 131 -0.44 23.35 19.89
C LYS A 131 -1.30 24.50 19.38
N GLU A 132 -1.49 24.62 18.07
CA GLU A 132 -2.30 25.68 17.51
C GLU A 132 -3.77 25.49 17.84
N GLU A 133 -4.39 26.53 18.35
CA GLU A 133 -5.82 26.58 18.68
C GLU A 133 -6.65 27.09 17.51
N GLY A 134 -7.95 26.77 17.50
CA GLY A 134 -8.89 27.27 16.50
C GLY A 134 -8.79 26.59 15.14
N LEU A 135 -7.90 25.61 14.96
CA LEU A 135 -7.86 24.80 13.74
C LEU A 135 -9.04 23.83 13.74
N GLY A 136 -9.61 23.62 12.55
CA GLY A 136 -10.68 22.66 12.34
C GLY A 136 -10.57 22.05 10.95
N TYR A 137 -10.74 20.73 10.87
CA TYR A 137 -10.71 19.97 9.63
C TYR A 137 -11.97 19.11 9.53
N GLU A 138 -12.49 18.95 8.34
CA GLU A 138 -13.65 18.09 8.05
C GLU A 138 -13.23 16.65 7.75
N LEU A 139 -12.00 16.52 7.25
CA LEU A 139 -11.40 15.25 6.89
C LEU A 139 -9.94 15.16 7.32
N VAL A 140 -9.54 14.00 7.81
CA VAL A 140 -8.14 13.59 7.97
C VAL A 140 -7.85 12.51 6.95
N ILE A 141 -6.82 12.72 6.12
CA ILE A 141 -6.26 11.71 5.23
C ILE A 141 -4.94 11.26 5.84
N ALA A 142 -4.83 10.01 6.27
CA ALA A 142 -3.63 9.48 6.89
C ALA A 142 -3.05 8.30 6.10
N GLU A 143 -1.72 8.20 6.08
CA GLU A 143 -1.08 7.01 5.55
C GLU A 143 -1.30 5.83 6.49
N GLN A 144 -1.74 4.70 5.94
CA GLN A 144 -1.92 3.46 6.69
C GLN A 144 -0.73 2.53 6.46
N PHE A 145 0.39 2.88 7.09
CA PHE A 145 1.66 2.19 6.93
C PHE A 145 2.42 2.07 8.27
N ALA A 146 1.82 1.35 9.21
CA ALA A 146 2.33 1.15 10.57
C ALA A 146 2.54 2.46 11.40
N GLN A 147 1.73 3.49 11.14
CA GLN A 147 1.78 4.80 11.78
C GLN A 147 0.41 5.22 12.34
N GLU A 148 -0.29 4.29 12.95
CA GLU A 148 -1.72 4.42 13.29
C GLU A 148 -2.02 5.49 14.36
N ALA A 149 -1.02 5.91 15.16
CA ALA A 149 -1.22 6.99 16.15
C ALA A 149 -1.69 8.31 15.50
N PHE A 150 -1.39 8.54 14.22
CA PHE A 150 -1.87 9.71 13.49
C PHE A 150 -3.38 9.72 13.23
N LEU A 151 -4.06 8.58 13.33
CA LEU A 151 -5.53 8.53 13.29
C LEU A 151 -6.17 9.36 14.42
N MET A 152 -5.40 9.64 15.48
CA MET A 152 -5.85 10.48 16.60
C MET A 152 -6.19 11.92 16.17
N PHE A 153 -5.63 12.43 15.08
CA PHE A 153 -6.06 13.71 14.51
C PHE A 153 -7.55 13.70 14.12
N GLY A 154 -8.08 12.54 13.69
CA GLY A 154 -9.52 12.40 13.44
C GLY A 154 -10.35 12.63 14.71
N HIS A 155 -9.87 12.15 15.86
CA HIS A 155 -10.49 12.42 17.15
C HIS A 155 -10.34 13.89 17.58
N LYS A 156 -9.12 14.43 17.54
CA LYS A 156 -8.80 15.83 17.90
C LYS A 156 -9.71 16.82 17.18
N TYR A 157 -9.86 16.67 15.87
CA TYR A 157 -10.64 17.60 15.06
C TYR A 157 -12.11 17.16 14.84
N ARG A 158 -12.53 16.03 15.42
CA ARG A 158 -13.85 15.42 15.16
C ARG A 158 -14.12 15.24 13.66
N ALA A 159 -13.06 14.95 12.92
CA ALA A 159 -13.05 14.81 11.48
C ALA A 159 -13.30 13.37 11.04
N SER A 160 -13.87 13.19 9.86
CA SER A 160 -13.91 11.89 9.20
C SER A 160 -12.49 11.42 8.84
N ILE A 161 -12.27 10.12 8.74
CA ILE A 161 -10.95 9.56 8.44
C ILE A 161 -11.02 8.78 7.12
N VAL A 162 -10.12 9.12 6.21
CA VAL A 162 -9.77 8.33 5.02
C VAL A 162 -8.32 7.90 5.18
N THR A 163 -8.00 6.65 4.84
CA THR A 163 -6.61 6.21 4.83
C THR A 163 -6.14 5.89 3.43
N ILE A 164 -4.84 6.06 3.20
CA ILE A 164 -4.16 5.65 1.96
C ILE A 164 -3.13 4.60 2.32
N ASN A 165 -3.23 3.43 1.68
CA ASN A 165 -2.25 2.38 1.79
C ASN A 165 -1.44 2.27 0.49
N THR A 166 -0.15 2.46 0.61
CA THR A 166 0.77 2.54 -0.53
C THR A 166 1.26 1.19 -1.04
N LEU A 167 1.09 0.11 -0.27
CA LEU A 167 1.66 -1.21 -0.61
C LEU A 167 0.65 -2.28 -1.03
N GLY A 168 -0.62 -2.14 -0.73
CA GLY A 168 -1.64 -3.15 -0.99
C GLY A 168 -2.38 -3.60 0.27
N TYR A 169 -3.34 -4.51 0.13
CA TYR A 169 -4.18 -4.96 1.24
C TYR A 169 -3.45 -5.90 2.19
N THR A 170 -3.69 -5.67 3.49
CA THR A 170 -3.22 -6.51 4.59
C THR A 170 -4.41 -6.98 5.43
N ASP A 171 -4.22 -7.98 6.30
CA ASP A 171 -5.29 -8.54 7.13
C ASP A 171 -5.83 -7.53 8.16
N TYR A 172 -5.03 -6.61 8.66
CA TYR A 172 -5.52 -5.57 9.57
C TYR A 172 -6.41 -4.53 8.87
N ILE A 173 -6.17 -4.23 7.58
CA ILE A 173 -7.08 -3.42 6.77
C ILE A 173 -8.42 -4.16 6.58
N ASP A 174 -8.36 -5.45 6.25
CA ASP A 174 -9.57 -6.27 6.11
C ASP A 174 -10.45 -6.20 7.36
N ARG A 175 -9.83 -6.34 8.54
CA ARG A 175 -10.54 -6.26 9.84
C ARG A 175 -11.16 -4.91 10.10
N SER A 176 -10.50 -3.81 9.72
CA SER A 176 -11.03 -2.46 9.83
C SER A 176 -12.33 -2.26 9.05
N PHE A 177 -12.55 -3.09 8.03
CA PHE A 177 -13.77 -3.13 7.22
C PHE A 177 -14.69 -4.32 7.53
N GLY A 178 -14.40 -5.10 8.59
CA GLY A 178 -15.22 -6.22 9.04
C GLY A 178 -15.09 -7.46 8.15
N MET A 179 -13.96 -7.68 7.54
CA MET A 179 -13.65 -8.86 6.76
C MET A 179 -12.58 -9.70 7.47
N ILE A 180 -12.73 -11.01 7.45
CA ILE A 180 -11.67 -11.96 7.80
C ILE A 180 -10.98 -12.37 6.52
N THR A 181 -9.66 -12.18 6.47
CA THR A 181 -8.83 -12.57 5.32
C THR A 181 -8.95 -14.08 5.07
N PRO A 182 -9.30 -14.54 3.86
CA PRO A 182 -9.36 -15.97 3.55
C PRO A 182 -7.96 -16.57 3.40
N LEU A 183 -7.37 -17.02 4.50
CA LEU A 183 -5.98 -17.50 4.57
C LEU A 183 -5.70 -18.75 3.72
N SER A 184 -6.73 -19.40 3.19
CA SER A 184 -6.58 -20.57 2.32
C SER A 184 -6.07 -20.25 0.92
N PHE A 185 -6.30 -19.01 0.43
CA PHE A 185 -5.90 -18.56 -0.92
C PHE A 185 -5.43 -17.11 -0.98
N VAL A 186 -5.46 -16.37 0.14
CA VAL A 186 -4.86 -15.03 0.23
C VAL A 186 -3.56 -15.16 1.02
N PRO A 187 -2.40 -15.07 0.35
CA PRO A 187 -1.11 -15.11 1.03
C PRO A 187 -0.88 -13.88 1.89
N HIS A 188 -0.19 -14.06 2.99
CA HIS A 188 0.29 -12.94 3.80
C HIS A 188 1.22 -12.04 2.96
N PHE A 189 1.09 -10.73 3.11
CA PHE A 189 1.75 -9.73 2.27
C PHE A 189 3.27 -9.93 2.12
N PHE A 190 3.96 -10.43 3.15
CA PHE A 190 5.40 -10.65 3.12
C PHE A 190 5.84 -12.03 2.64
N THR A 191 4.92 -12.91 2.27
CA THR A 191 5.28 -14.22 1.69
C THR A 191 5.51 -14.13 0.17
N GLU A 192 6.18 -15.12 -0.36
CA GLU A 192 6.37 -15.32 -1.80
C GLU A 192 5.43 -16.42 -2.31
N PHE A 193 4.25 -16.60 -1.68
CA PHE A 193 3.29 -17.63 -2.05
C PHE A 193 2.33 -17.13 -3.14
N THR A 194 1.75 -18.10 -3.83
CA THR A 194 0.66 -17.87 -4.78
C THR A 194 -0.70 -18.03 -4.08
N ASP A 195 -1.77 -17.70 -4.77
CA ASP A 195 -3.13 -18.02 -4.36
C ASP A 195 -3.45 -19.53 -4.42
N GLU A 196 -2.61 -20.32 -5.12
CA GLU A 196 -2.65 -21.78 -5.18
C GLU A 196 -1.64 -22.42 -4.20
N MET A 197 -1.76 -22.08 -2.91
CA MET A 197 -0.86 -22.59 -1.86
C MET A 197 -1.07 -24.09 -1.64
N ASN A 198 0.03 -24.86 -1.56
CA ASN A 198 0.03 -26.23 -1.06
C ASN A 198 -0.25 -26.27 0.46
N PHE A 199 -0.36 -27.48 1.02
CA PHE A 199 -0.68 -27.64 2.46
C PHE A 199 0.32 -26.93 3.39
N PHE A 200 1.63 -27.05 3.14
CA PHE A 200 2.65 -26.46 4.00
C PHE A 200 2.72 -24.93 3.85
N GLU A 201 2.51 -24.42 2.65
CA GLU A 201 2.42 -22.98 2.39
C GLU A 201 1.20 -22.38 3.09
N ARG A 202 0.01 -23.03 3.04
CA ARG A 202 -1.16 -22.61 3.80
C ARG A 202 -0.92 -22.62 5.31
N LEU A 203 -0.27 -23.69 5.82
CA LEU A 203 0.09 -23.77 7.24
C LEU A 203 1.03 -22.61 7.64
N TYR A 204 2.07 -22.38 6.86
CA TYR A 204 3.00 -21.26 7.08
C TYR A 204 2.26 -19.91 7.03
N ASN A 205 1.38 -19.72 6.05
CA ASN A 205 0.56 -18.53 5.89
C ASN A 205 -0.29 -18.25 7.14
N VAL A 206 -0.95 -19.28 7.66
CA VAL A 206 -1.73 -19.17 8.91
C VAL A 206 -0.83 -18.82 10.09
N VAL A 207 0.31 -19.49 10.25
CA VAL A 207 1.25 -19.25 11.37
C VAL A 207 1.76 -17.81 11.33
N LEU A 208 2.19 -17.33 10.15
CA LEU A 208 2.69 -15.97 9.99
C LEU A 208 1.58 -14.93 10.27
N THR A 209 0.38 -15.15 9.74
CA THR A 209 -0.75 -14.22 9.96
C THR A 209 -1.19 -14.18 11.43
N VAL A 210 -1.20 -15.33 12.11
CA VAL A 210 -1.50 -15.37 13.56
C VAL A 210 -0.39 -14.66 14.36
N TYR A 211 0.86 -14.83 13.97
CA TYR A 211 1.99 -14.12 14.58
C TYR A 211 1.85 -12.60 14.38
N ASP A 212 1.58 -12.14 13.15
CA ASP A 212 1.37 -10.72 12.84
C ASP A 212 0.22 -10.15 13.68
N TRP A 213 -0.93 -10.82 13.69
CA TRP A 213 -2.06 -10.42 14.51
C TRP A 213 -1.72 -10.32 15.99
N ALA A 214 -1.03 -11.34 16.54
CA ALA A 214 -0.67 -11.36 17.96
C ALA A 214 0.35 -10.26 18.29
N HIS A 215 1.40 -10.13 17.47
CA HIS A 215 2.41 -9.09 17.64
C HIS A 215 1.78 -7.68 17.51
N ARG A 216 0.94 -7.48 16.50
CA ARG A 216 0.21 -6.21 16.34
C ARG A 216 -0.66 -5.89 17.57
N LYS A 217 -1.49 -6.84 18.01
CA LYS A 217 -2.42 -6.65 19.10
C LYS A 217 -1.75 -6.45 20.48
N PHE A 218 -0.72 -7.23 20.79
CA PHE A 218 -0.15 -7.28 22.14
C PHE A 218 1.15 -6.47 22.30
N VAL A 219 1.80 -6.09 21.20
CA VAL A 219 3.07 -5.36 21.23
C VAL A 219 2.98 -4.02 20.50
N PHE A 220 2.59 -4.03 19.24
CA PHE A 220 2.65 -2.85 18.38
C PHE A 220 1.56 -1.81 18.73
N ILE A 221 0.29 -2.18 18.73
CA ILE A 221 -0.83 -1.27 19.01
C ILE A 221 -0.75 -0.66 20.42
N PRO A 222 -0.39 -1.41 21.48
CA PRO A 222 -0.16 -0.79 22.80
C PRO A 222 0.90 0.32 22.77
N LYS A 223 1.96 0.19 21.95
CA LYS A 223 2.97 1.24 21.79
C LYS A 223 2.42 2.42 21.01
N GLN A 224 1.64 2.20 19.95
CA GLN A 224 0.95 3.27 19.22
C GLN A 224 -0.04 4.01 20.13
N ASN A 225 -0.79 3.30 20.96
CA ASN A 225 -1.66 3.90 21.97
C ASN A 225 -0.86 4.75 22.98
N ALA A 226 0.32 4.29 23.41
CA ALA A 226 1.19 5.05 24.30
C ALA A 226 1.70 6.35 23.65
N LEU A 227 2.08 6.31 22.37
CA LEU A 227 2.42 7.52 21.61
C LEU A 227 1.22 8.46 21.50
N ALA A 228 0.04 7.95 21.15
CA ALA A 228 -1.18 8.75 21.12
C ALA A 228 -1.46 9.41 22.46
N GLN A 229 -1.35 8.69 23.59
CA GLN A 229 -1.52 9.25 24.92
C GLN A 229 -0.46 10.32 25.23
N LYS A 230 0.82 10.09 24.87
CA LYS A 230 1.91 11.04 25.10
C LYS A 230 1.66 12.39 24.42
N TYR A 231 1.22 12.36 23.15
CA TYR A 231 1.14 13.57 22.33
C TYR A 231 -0.26 14.21 22.25
N PHE A 232 -1.33 13.49 22.59
CA PHE A 232 -2.70 14.00 22.58
C PHE A 232 -3.34 14.04 23.97
N ALA A 233 -2.54 14.04 25.05
CA ALA A 233 -3.06 14.09 26.43
C ALA A 233 -3.99 15.29 26.69
N SER A 234 -3.79 16.42 26.02
CA SER A 234 -4.65 17.60 26.12
C SER A 234 -6.04 17.42 25.49
N GLU A 235 -6.21 16.41 24.64
CA GLU A 235 -7.48 16.13 23.94
C GLU A 235 -8.39 15.16 24.71
N VAL A 236 -8.05 14.87 25.95
CA VAL A 236 -8.92 14.08 26.86
C VAL A 236 -10.18 14.88 27.11
N ASN A 237 -11.31 14.39 26.63
CA ASN A 237 -12.60 15.06 26.81
C ASN A 237 -13.20 14.80 28.18
N GLU A 238 -14.27 15.54 28.52
CA GLU A 238 -15.03 15.43 29.79
C GLU A 238 -15.60 14.02 30.06
N PHE A 239 -15.59 13.14 29.06
CA PHE A 239 -16.14 11.78 29.14
C PHE A 239 -15.09 10.69 29.40
N GLY A 240 -13.84 11.05 29.69
CA GLY A 240 -12.91 10.11 30.34
C GLY A 240 -12.02 9.31 29.39
N GLY A 241 -11.25 9.93 28.54
CA GLY A 241 -10.10 9.31 27.89
C GLY A 241 -10.04 9.51 26.37
N LEU A 242 -8.88 9.15 25.80
CA LEU A 242 -8.70 9.06 24.36
C LEU A 242 -9.27 7.72 23.86
N PRO A 243 -9.85 7.67 22.65
CA PRO A 243 -10.20 6.39 22.04
C PRO A 243 -8.94 5.56 21.78
N SER A 244 -9.08 4.25 21.78
CA SER A 244 -7.97 3.37 21.37
C SER A 244 -7.70 3.47 19.87
N ILE A 245 -6.48 3.15 19.48
CA ILE A 245 -6.13 3.10 18.05
C ILE A 245 -6.99 2.08 17.30
N GLU A 246 -7.30 0.93 17.94
CA GLU A 246 -8.20 -0.07 17.36
C GLU A 246 -9.60 0.50 17.08
N GLU A 247 -10.13 1.34 17.97
CA GLU A 247 -11.41 2.02 17.72
C GLU A 247 -11.33 2.99 16.55
N LEU A 248 -10.23 3.73 16.43
CA LEU A 248 -10.02 4.66 15.33
C LEU A 248 -9.88 3.92 13.99
N GLU A 249 -9.19 2.79 13.96
CA GLU A 249 -9.12 1.92 12.77
C GLU A 249 -10.51 1.46 12.31
N LEU A 250 -11.38 1.06 13.25
CA LEU A 250 -12.75 0.67 12.92
C LEU A 250 -13.61 1.84 12.43
N ASN A 251 -13.21 3.09 12.72
CA ASN A 251 -13.91 4.30 12.29
C ASN A 251 -13.41 4.87 10.96
N VAL A 252 -12.34 4.34 10.37
CA VAL A 252 -11.87 4.71 9.02
C VAL A 252 -13.01 4.53 8.01
N SER A 253 -13.39 5.58 7.30
CA SER A 253 -14.54 5.58 6.38
C SER A 253 -14.26 4.81 5.11
N VAL A 254 -13.13 5.10 4.49
CA VAL A 254 -12.65 4.49 3.23
C VAL A 254 -11.14 4.33 3.33
N THR A 255 -10.61 3.24 2.78
CA THR A 255 -9.16 3.09 2.52
C THR A 255 -8.92 3.07 1.01
N LEU A 256 -8.02 3.94 0.55
CA LEU A 256 -7.55 3.99 -0.81
C LEU A 256 -6.27 3.17 -0.89
N THR A 257 -6.25 2.11 -1.66
CA THR A 257 -5.15 1.14 -1.64
C THR A 257 -4.48 1.03 -2.99
N ASN A 258 -3.16 1.09 -3.00
CA ASN A 258 -2.36 0.84 -4.20
C ASN A 258 -2.44 -0.64 -4.59
N TYR A 259 -3.61 -1.06 -5.04
CA TYR A 259 -3.90 -2.42 -5.46
C TYR A 259 -4.44 -2.43 -6.90
N HIS A 260 -3.95 -3.38 -7.69
CA HIS A 260 -4.47 -3.73 -9.00
C HIS A 260 -4.32 -5.23 -9.22
N ILE A 261 -5.29 -5.86 -9.88
CA ILE A 261 -5.29 -7.31 -10.12
C ILE A 261 -4.06 -7.80 -10.90
N ILE A 262 -3.46 -6.95 -11.71
CA ILE A 262 -2.23 -7.25 -12.45
C ILE A 262 -1.01 -7.28 -11.52
N SER A 263 -0.96 -6.38 -10.54
CA SER A 263 0.16 -6.29 -9.59
C SER A 263 0.04 -7.26 -8.43
N PHE A 264 -1.19 -7.64 -8.08
CA PHE A 264 -1.52 -8.53 -6.97
C PHE A 264 -2.39 -9.70 -7.45
N ARG A 265 -2.97 -10.46 -6.53
CA ARG A 265 -3.84 -11.59 -6.83
C ARG A 265 -5.29 -11.27 -6.48
N PRO A 266 -6.27 -11.82 -7.20
CA PRO A 266 -7.69 -11.62 -6.88
C PRO A 266 -7.98 -11.99 -5.41
N ARG A 267 -8.74 -11.12 -4.74
CA ARG A 267 -9.16 -11.33 -3.35
C ARG A 267 -10.50 -10.67 -3.07
N PRO A 268 -11.27 -11.13 -2.07
CA PRO A 268 -12.44 -10.41 -1.58
C PRO A 268 -12.07 -9.04 -1.03
N LYS A 269 -12.99 -8.09 -1.13
CA LYS A 269 -12.86 -6.76 -0.53
C LYS A 269 -14.25 -6.18 -0.22
N MET A 270 -14.30 -5.24 0.71
CA MET A 270 -15.50 -4.49 1.08
C MET A 270 -15.58 -3.20 0.25
N ILE A 271 -16.78 -2.62 0.13
CA ILE A 271 -17.01 -1.40 -0.69
C ILE A 271 -16.11 -0.23 -0.28
N GLY A 272 -15.84 -0.06 1.03
CA GLY A 272 -14.94 0.98 1.52
C GLY A 272 -13.45 0.74 1.24
N MET A 273 -13.09 -0.36 0.60
CA MET A 273 -11.71 -0.71 0.20
C MET A 273 -11.57 -0.44 -1.30
N VAL A 274 -11.00 0.71 -1.65
CA VAL A 274 -10.96 1.24 -3.02
C VAL A 274 -9.57 1.07 -3.63
N ASP A 275 -9.52 0.52 -4.84
CA ASP A 275 -8.27 0.31 -5.58
C ASP A 275 -7.88 1.59 -6.31
N ILE A 276 -6.64 2.04 -6.10
CA ILE A 276 -6.11 3.27 -6.70
C ILE A 276 -4.73 3.08 -7.36
N ALA A 277 -4.35 1.84 -7.66
CA ALA A 277 -3.06 1.59 -8.30
C ALA A 277 -2.92 2.33 -9.62
N GLY A 278 -1.74 2.92 -9.83
CA GLY A 278 -1.48 3.76 -10.99
C GLY A 278 -1.78 5.25 -10.77
N VAL A 279 -2.31 5.65 -9.61
CA VAL A 279 -2.59 7.07 -9.29
C VAL A 279 -1.37 7.99 -9.41
N HIS A 280 -0.17 7.44 -9.25
CA HIS A 280 1.11 8.14 -9.40
C HIS A 280 1.59 8.22 -10.86
N ILE A 281 0.98 7.47 -11.79
CA ILE A 281 1.36 7.44 -13.19
C ILE A 281 0.65 8.59 -13.92
N ARG A 282 1.38 9.29 -14.74
CA ARG A 282 0.89 10.45 -15.49
C ARG A 282 1.24 10.35 -16.98
N PRO A 283 0.57 11.10 -17.83
CA PRO A 283 1.01 11.25 -19.23
C PRO A 283 2.49 11.66 -19.30
N ALA A 284 3.24 11.04 -20.22
CA ALA A 284 4.66 11.31 -20.36
C ALA A 284 4.93 12.77 -20.74
N LYS A 285 5.93 13.34 -20.11
CA LYS A 285 6.46 14.67 -20.41
C LYS A 285 7.74 14.55 -21.23
N GLU A 286 8.12 15.64 -21.88
CA GLU A 286 9.39 15.71 -22.59
C GLU A 286 10.57 15.48 -21.62
N LEU A 287 11.50 14.62 -22.07
CA LEU A 287 12.70 14.30 -21.30
C LEU A 287 13.72 15.46 -21.31
N PRO A 288 14.53 15.60 -20.26
CA PRO A 288 15.70 16.46 -20.29
C PRO A 288 16.59 16.14 -21.50
N ASN A 289 17.11 17.17 -22.16
CA ASN A 289 17.83 17.05 -23.43
C ASN A 289 18.98 16.02 -23.40
N ASN A 290 19.76 15.98 -22.32
CA ASN A 290 20.87 15.04 -22.16
C ASN A 290 20.38 13.58 -22.13
N ILE A 291 19.29 13.30 -21.41
CA ILE A 291 18.68 11.95 -21.34
C ILE A 291 18.06 11.61 -22.70
N LYS A 292 17.30 12.53 -23.28
CA LYS A 292 16.67 12.34 -24.59
C LYS A 292 17.69 12.00 -25.68
N THR A 293 18.74 12.84 -25.80
CA THR A 293 19.81 12.63 -26.79
C THR A 293 20.50 11.29 -26.59
N PHE A 294 20.79 10.90 -25.34
CA PHE A 294 21.39 9.61 -25.03
C PHE A 294 20.51 8.43 -25.41
N LEU A 295 19.22 8.49 -25.11
CA LEU A 295 18.28 7.42 -25.48
C LEU A 295 18.09 7.35 -27.00
N ASP A 296 17.95 8.49 -27.68
CA ASP A 296 17.78 8.55 -29.14
C ASP A 296 19.03 8.03 -29.90
N SER A 297 20.25 8.21 -29.32
CA SER A 297 21.51 7.69 -29.88
C SER A 297 21.69 6.18 -29.75
N SER A 298 20.76 5.49 -29.08
CA SER A 298 20.84 4.03 -28.92
C SER A 298 20.88 3.31 -30.25
N PRO A 299 21.79 2.32 -30.41
CA PRO A 299 21.94 1.56 -31.65
C PRO A 299 20.60 0.98 -32.14
N PRO A 300 20.31 1.02 -33.44
CA PRO A 300 19.03 0.53 -33.99
C PRO A 300 18.77 -0.95 -33.69
N SER A 301 19.83 -1.76 -33.61
CA SER A 301 19.76 -3.20 -33.34
C SER A 301 19.54 -3.55 -31.84
N GLY A 302 19.73 -2.59 -30.93
CA GLY A 302 19.67 -2.84 -29.49
C GLY A 302 18.57 -2.03 -28.78
N GLY A 303 18.83 -0.76 -28.52
CA GLY A 303 17.96 0.12 -27.74
C GLY A 303 18.60 0.55 -26.43
N ALA A 304 17.80 0.85 -25.41
CA ALA A 304 18.27 1.27 -24.11
C ALA A 304 17.74 0.41 -22.97
N ILE A 305 18.54 0.28 -21.93
CA ILE A 305 18.20 -0.37 -20.66
C ILE A 305 18.22 0.69 -19.58
N TYR A 306 17.12 0.81 -18.86
CA TYR A 306 17.01 1.71 -17.72
C TYR A 306 17.33 0.95 -16.43
N ILE A 307 18.12 1.54 -15.51
CA ILE A 307 18.53 0.93 -14.25
C ILE A 307 18.19 1.87 -13.11
N ASN A 308 17.37 1.40 -12.16
CA ASN A 308 17.02 2.15 -10.95
C ASN A 308 16.60 1.22 -9.82
N PHE A 309 17.31 1.30 -8.69
CA PHE A 309 17.01 0.53 -7.47
C PHE A 309 16.15 1.30 -6.47
N GLY A 310 15.43 2.32 -6.94
CA GLY A 310 14.48 3.09 -6.14
C GLY A 310 15.04 4.37 -5.56
N THR A 311 14.40 4.84 -4.49
CA THR A 311 14.77 6.09 -3.83
C THR A 311 15.45 5.87 -2.49
N PHE A 312 15.25 4.70 -1.89
CA PHE A 312 15.85 4.33 -0.61
C PHE A 312 17.23 3.68 -0.82
N LEU A 313 17.32 2.66 -1.67
CA LEU A 313 18.59 2.00 -1.93
C LEU A 313 19.42 2.79 -2.94
N ARG A 314 20.67 3.10 -2.58
CA ARG A 314 21.58 3.84 -3.45
C ARG A 314 22.43 2.90 -4.28
N SER A 315 22.41 3.06 -5.61
CA SER A 315 23.32 2.36 -6.51
C SER A 315 24.79 2.64 -6.18
N SER A 316 25.09 3.84 -5.72
CA SER A 316 26.44 4.28 -5.33
C SER A 316 26.99 3.61 -4.05
N ALA A 317 26.13 2.94 -3.27
CA ALA A 317 26.54 2.13 -2.11
C ALA A 317 26.78 0.66 -2.46
N MET A 318 26.74 0.32 -3.76
CA MET A 318 27.02 -1.04 -4.24
C MET A 318 28.47 -1.46 -3.93
N PRO A 319 28.71 -2.67 -3.40
CA PRO A 319 30.06 -3.17 -3.20
C PRO A 319 30.89 -3.14 -4.48
N PRO A 320 32.18 -2.81 -4.39
CA PRO A 320 33.04 -2.67 -5.59
C PRO A 320 33.08 -3.92 -6.48
N GLU A 321 33.05 -5.11 -5.89
CA GLU A 321 33.03 -6.38 -6.62
C GLU A 321 31.74 -6.55 -7.43
N THR A 322 30.59 -6.17 -6.86
CA THR A 322 29.30 -6.21 -7.56
C THR A 322 29.24 -5.15 -8.65
N LEU A 323 29.73 -3.94 -8.38
CA LEU A 323 29.82 -2.86 -9.37
C LEU A 323 30.65 -3.29 -10.58
N GLN A 324 31.78 -3.96 -10.39
CA GLN A 324 32.60 -4.46 -11.50
C GLN A 324 31.86 -5.49 -12.37
N VAL A 325 31.00 -6.32 -11.78
CA VAL A 325 30.13 -7.21 -12.57
C VAL A 325 29.23 -6.43 -13.52
N PHE A 326 28.59 -5.37 -13.04
CA PHE A 326 27.72 -4.53 -13.88
C PHE A 326 28.52 -3.83 -14.99
N LEU A 327 29.65 -3.19 -14.66
CA LEU A 327 30.48 -2.49 -15.64
C LEU A 327 31.02 -3.45 -16.73
N GLU A 328 31.42 -4.65 -16.35
CA GLU A 328 31.90 -5.66 -17.31
C GLU A 328 30.76 -6.13 -18.22
N VAL A 329 29.54 -6.30 -17.72
CA VAL A 329 28.38 -6.63 -18.56
C VAL A 329 28.07 -5.49 -19.54
N PHE A 330 28.15 -4.24 -19.11
CA PHE A 330 27.89 -3.09 -20.01
C PHE A 330 28.95 -3.00 -21.13
N ARG A 331 30.22 -3.30 -20.84
CA ARG A 331 31.28 -3.38 -21.87
C ARG A 331 31.00 -4.50 -22.89
N ARG A 332 30.42 -5.64 -22.46
CA ARG A 332 30.08 -6.78 -23.31
C ARG A 332 28.79 -6.60 -24.13
N LEU A 333 28.01 -5.58 -23.82
CA LEU A 333 26.74 -5.28 -24.47
C LEU A 333 26.73 -3.89 -25.13
N PRO A 334 27.67 -3.60 -26.08
CA PRO A 334 27.79 -2.27 -26.69
C PRO A 334 26.58 -1.90 -27.57
N GLN A 335 25.73 -2.87 -27.93
CA GLN A 335 24.49 -2.65 -28.70
C GLN A 335 23.39 -2.01 -27.86
N TYR A 336 23.52 -1.90 -26.52
CA TYR A 336 22.56 -1.24 -25.64
C TYR A 336 23.16 -0.01 -24.98
N ASN A 337 22.38 1.06 -24.87
CA ASN A 337 22.69 2.19 -24.01
C ASN A 337 22.11 1.92 -22.60
N PHE A 338 22.90 2.18 -21.57
CA PHE A 338 22.51 1.99 -20.17
C PHE A 338 22.30 3.34 -19.50
N LEU A 339 21.05 3.68 -19.18
CA LEU A 339 20.72 4.85 -18.37
C LEU A 339 20.59 4.41 -16.91
N TRP A 340 21.48 4.86 -16.04
CA TRP A 340 21.55 4.37 -14.66
C TRP A 340 21.42 5.52 -13.65
N LYS A 341 20.46 5.36 -12.71
CA LYS A 341 20.32 6.28 -11.58
C LYS A 341 21.45 6.07 -10.58
N TRP A 342 22.26 7.12 -10.38
CA TRP A 342 23.46 7.08 -9.56
C TRP A 342 23.54 8.31 -8.64
N GLU A 343 23.51 8.11 -7.34
CA GLU A 343 23.27 9.18 -6.36
C GLU A 343 24.52 10.00 -5.99
N SER A 344 25.73 9.45 -6.26
CA SER A 344 27.00 10.09 -5.92
C SER A 344 27.53 11.00 -7.06
N ASP A 345 28.31 12.02 -6.68
CA ASP A 345 29.11 12.81 -7.62
C ASP A 345 30.34 12.04 -8.13
N GLN A 346 30.77 11.02 -7.38
CA GLN A 346 31.88 10.16 -7.78
C GLN A 346 31.35 9.07 -8.72
N ALA A 347 31.73 9.16 -9.99
CA ALA A 347 31.42 8.14 -10.98
C ALA A 347 32.56 7.12 -11.05
N PRO A 348 32.24 5.82 -11.24
CA PRO A 348 33.22 4.81 -11.60
C PRO A 348 33.76 5.06 -13.03
N ASP A 349 34.80 4.31 -13.43
CA ASP A 349 35.27 4.28 -14.83
C ASP A 349 34.22 3.63 -15.73
N LEU A 350 33.52 4.45 -16.54
CA LEU A 350 32.35 4.05 -17.29
C LEU A 350 32.69 3.66 -18.75
N PRO A 351 32.09 2.61 -19.28
CA PRO A 351 32.06 2.38 -20.71
C PRO A 351 31.23 3.47 -21.43
N PRO A 352 31.51 3.73 -22.72
CA PRO A 352 30.91 4.86 -23.47
C PRO A 352 29.38 4.75 -23.66
N ASN A 353 28.82 3.57 -23.49
CA ASN A 353 27.38 3.28 -23.60
C ASN A 353 26.63 3.43 -22.27
N VAL A 354 27.20 4.08 -21.25
CA VAL A 354 26.57 4.28 -19.93
C VAL A 354 26.43 5.77 -19.65
N LEU A 355 25.21 6.18 -19.24
CA LEU A 355 24.91 7.51 -18.73
C LEU A 355 24.43 7.42 -17.28
N LEU A 356 25.14 8.06 -16.36
CA LEU A 356 24.73 8.21 -14.96
C LEU A 356 23.96 9.52 -14.75
N GLN A 357 22.89 9.47 -13.93
CA GLN A 357 22.12 10.63 -13.54
C GLN A 357 21.67 10.49 -12.07
N LYS A 358 21.79 11.55 -11.26
CA LYS A 358 21.33 11.55 -9.87
C LYS A 358 19.83 11.41 -9.75
N TRP A 359 19.11 12.07 -10.65
CA TRP A 359 17.66 12.01 -10.73
C TRP A 359 17.22 11.77 -12.17
N ILE A 360 16.29 10.84 -12.34
CA ILE A 360 15.74 10.44 -13.64
C ILE A 360 14.20 10.50 -13.55
N PRO A 361 13.53 11.18 -14.48
CA PRO A 361 12.06 11.19 -14.55
C PRO A 361 11.57 9.83 -15.05
N GLN A 362 11.46 8.85 -14.13
CA GLN A 362 11.24 7.43 -14.41
C GLN A 362 10.02 7.17 -15.30
N ASN A 363 8.87 7.78 -14.97
CA ASN A 363 7.66 7.64 -15.77
C ASN A 363 7.91 8.03 -17.24
N ASP A 364 8.62 9.13 -17.47
CA ASP A 364 8.87 9.67 -18.81
C ASP A 364 9.92 8.84 -19.59
N VAL A 365 10.92 8.31 -18.85
CA VAL A 365 11.92 7.39 -19.42
C VAL A 365 11.27 6.06 -19.82
N LEU A 366 10.44 5.47 -18.97
CA LEU A 366 9.74 4.22 -19.29
C LEU A 366 8.80 4.36 -20.48
N ALA A 367 8.24 5.54 -20.69
CA ALA A 367 7.44 5.87 -21.87
C ALA A 367 8.26 5.91 -23.18
N HIS A 368 9.58 6.11 -23.09
CA HIS A 368 10.42 6.30 -24.27
C HIS A 368 10.52 5.01 -25.12
N PRO A 369 10.31 5.06 -26.45
CA PRO A 369 10.20 3.86 -27.30
C PRO A 369 11.49 3.03 -27.39
N LYS A 370 12.65 3.64 -27.12
CA LYS A 370 13.94 2.96 -27.14
C LYS A 370 14.19 2.09 -25.89
N ILE A 371 13.44 2.26 -24.81
CA ILE A 371 13.58 1.42 -23.61
C ILE A 371 13.08 0.02 -23.91
N LYS A 372 13.97 -0.97 -23.75
CA LYS A 372 13.72 -2.39 -23.98
C LYS A 372 13.62 -3.19 -22.68
N LEU A 373 14.22 -2.70 -21.60
CA LEU A 373 14.30 -3.40 -20.33
C LEU A 373 14.41 -2.38 -19.20
N PHE A 374 13.69 -2.63 -18.12
CA PHE A 374 13.87 -1.95 -16.84
C PHE A 374 14.53 -2.89 -15.84
N LEU A 375 15.78 -2.61 -15.46
CA LEU A 375 16.49 -3.30 -14.39
C LEU A 375 16.16 -2.58 -13.08
N THR A 376 15.44 -3.26 -12.20
CA THR A 376 14.79 -2.64 -11.04
C THR A 376 14.89 -3.50 -9.78
N HIS A 377 14.78 -2.85 -8.61
CA HIS A 377 14.65 -3.56 -7.33
C HIS A 377 13.30 -4.27 -7.15
N GLY A 378 12.29 -3.96 -7.97
CA GLY A 378 10.96 -4.59 -7.86
C GLY A 378 10.01 -3.90 -6.88
N GLY A 379 10.28 -2.66 -6.47
CA GLY A 379 9.31 -1.87 -5.70
C GLY A 379 8.03 -1.65 -6.52
N ILE A 380 6.87 -1.75 -5.87
CA ILE A 380 5.58 -1.82 -6.56
C ILE A 380 5.30 -0.63 -7.48
N PHE A 381 5.66 0.59 -7.08
CA PHE A 381 5.43 1.78 -7.89
C PHE A 381 6.16 1.74 -9.24
N GLY A 382 7.48 1.45 -9.21
CA GLY A 382 8.26 1.33 -10.44
C GLY A 382 7.83 0.15 -11.31
N ALA A 383 7.41 -0.96 -10.70
CA ALA A 383 6.88 -2.10 -11.42
C ALA A 383 5.55 -1.75 -12.12
N GLN A 384 4.65 -1.02 -11.46
CA GLN A 384 3.40 -0.55 -12.06
C GLN A 384 3.65 0.45 -13.21
N GLU A 385 4.61 1.38 -13.07
CA GLU A 385 5.03 2.25 -14.18
C GLU A 385 5.56 1.44 -15.38
N SER A 386 6.40 0.41 -15.10
CA SER A 386 6.93 -0.48 -16.15
C SER A 386 5.82 -1.25 -16.86
N VAL A 387 4.86 -1.80 -16.11
CA VAL A 387 3.68 -2.47 -16.67
C VAL A 387 2.85 -1.50 -17.49
N TYR A 388 2.57 -0.31 -16.98
CA TYR A 388 1.77 0.71 -17.67
C TYR A 388 2.36 1.06 -19.05
N TRP A 389 3.70 1.18 -19.14
CA TRP A 389 4.42 1.51 -20.37
C TRP A 389 4.83 0.28 -21.19
N GLY A 390 4.43 -0.93 -20.79
CA GLY A 390 4.72 -2.17 -21.50
C GLY A 390 6.22 -2.48 -21.56
N ARG A 391 6.94 -2.35 -20.44
CA ARG A 391 8.39 -2.62 -20.39
C ARG A 391 8.67 -3.89 -19.61
N PRO A 392 9.35 -4.88 -20.21
CA PRO A 392 9.88 -6.03 -19.48
C PRO A 392 10.85 -5.62 -18.37
N MET A 393 10.97 -6.46 -17.31
CA MET A 393 11.76 -6.13 -16.14
C MET A 393 12.80 -7.20 -15.82
N LEU A 394 13.97 -6.77 -15.33
CA LEU A 394 14.92 -7.63 -14.62
C LEU A 394 14.96 -7.21 -13.17
N PHE A 395 14.49 -8.08 -12.28
CA PHE A 395 14.34 -7.79 -10.88
C PHE A 395 15.59 -8.13 -10.07
N VAL A 396 15.97 -7.21 -9.18
CA VAL A 396 17.02 -7.36 -8.18
C VAL A 396 16.41 -7.01 -6.82
N PRO A 397 15.60 -7.89 -6.22
CA PRO A 397 14.90 -7.59 -4.98
C PRO A 397 15.85 -7.59 -3.78
N PHE A 398 15.66 -6.65 -2.86
CA PHE A 398 16.47 -6.47 -1.66
C PHE A 398 15.66 -6.65 -0.36
N TYR A 399 14.49 -6.00 -0.22
CA TYR A 399 13.71 -5.96 1.02
C TYR A 399 12.20 -5.77 0.75
N GLY A 400 11.41 -5.79 1.80
CA GLY A 400 9.98 -5.42 1.77
C GLY A 400 9.14 -6.33 0.88
N ASP A 401 8.35 -5.70 0.03
CA ASP A 401 7.44 -6.30 -0.94
C ASP A 401 8.13 -6.80 -2.22
N GLN A 402 9.38 -6.40 -2.43
CA GLN A 402 10.07 -6.54 -3.72
C GLN A 402 10.18 -7.99 -4.20
N HIS A 403 10.41 -8.95 -3.29
CA HIS A 403 10.49 -10.37 -3.64
C HIS A 403 9.15 -10.92 -4.12
N GLY A 404 8.07 -10.57 -3.43
CA GLY A 404 6.71 -10.95 -3.84
C GLY A 404 6.31 -10.34 -5.19
N ASN A 405 6.62 -9.06 -5.39
CA ASN A 405 6.38 -8.36 -6.66
C ASN A 405 7.16 -9.02 -7.80
N ALA A 406 8.47 -9.26 -7.60
CA ALA A 406 9.32 -9.92 -8.60
C ALA A 406 8.77 -11.29 -8.99
N LEU A 407 8.37 -12.11 -8.01
CA LEU A 407 7.77 -13.41 -8.26
C LEU A 407 6.47 -13.29 -9.08
N LYS A 408 5.57 -12.38 -8.69
CA LYS A 408 4.30 -12.15 -9.39
C LYS A 408 4.54 -11.82 -10.87
N PHE A 409 5.39 -10.85 -11.15
CA PHE A 409 5.67 -10.43 -12.53
C PHE A 409 6.50 -11.44 -13.34
N GLN A 410 7.34 -12.24 -12.68
CA GLN A 410 8.03 -13.37 -13.30
C GLN A 410 7.03 -14.46 -13.73
N GLN A 411 6.03 -14.77 -12.91
CA GLN A 411 4.95 -15.71 -13.26
C GLN A 411 4.08 -15.20 -14.40
N GLU A 412 3.89 -13.89 -14.52
CA GLU A 412 3.22 -13.27 -15.67
C GLU A 412 4.08 -13.26 -16.94
N GLY A 413 5.34 -13.71 -16.85
CA GLY A 413 6.25 -13.81 -17.99
C GLY A 413 6.77 -12.46 -18.50
N ILE A 414 6.81 -11.42 -17.66
CA ILE A 414 7.34 -10.11 -18.06
C ILE A 414 8.71 -9.80 -17.48
N GLY A 415 9.33 -10.74 -16.77
CA GLY A 415 10.65 -10.52 -16.22
C GLY A 415 11.30 -11.75 -15.62
N LEU A 416 12.54 -11.57 -15.20
CA LEU A 416 13.37 -12.55 -14.50
C LEU A 416 13.93 -11.92 -13.23
N THR A 417 14.39 -12.74 -12.29
CA THR A 417 14.95 -12.28 -11.01
C THR A 417 16.42 -12.66 -10.89
N ILE A 418 17.25 -11.77 -10.35
CA ILE A 418 18.65 -11.99 -9.98
C ILE A 418 18.82 -11.80 -8.48
N LYS A 419 19.65 -12.64 -7.85
CA LYS A 419 20.10 -12.45 -6.47
C LYS A 419 21.41 -11.66 -6.47
N ILE A 420 21.36 -10.42 -5.98
CA ILE A 420 22.50 -9.50 -6.05
C ILE A 420 23.73 -10.00 -5.29
N ALA A 421 23.54 -10.65 -4.15
CA ALA A 421 24.64 -11.08 -3.28
C ALA A 421 25.67 -12.00 -3.97
N ASN A 422 25.26 -12.75 -4.99
CA ASN A 422 26.11 -13.70 -5.70
C ASN A 422 26.04 -13.51 -7.23
N VAL A 423 25.69 -12.31 -7.69
CA VAL A 423 25.54 -12.04 -9.11
C VAL A 423 26.88 -12.23 -9.85
N THR A 424 26.82 -12.91 -10.98
CA THR A 424 27.98 -13.09 -11.86
C THR A 424 27.78 -12.39 -13.21
N VAL A 425 28.88 -12.08 -13.91
CA VAL A 425 28.86 -11.51 -15.26
C VAL A 425 28.03 -12.40 -16.21
N ALA A 426 28.22 -13.72 -16.15
CA ALA A 426 27.51 -14.65 -17.00
C ALA A 426 25.98 -14.65 -16.75
N GLU A 427 25.57 -14.58 -15.47
CA GLU A 427 24.15 -14.57 -15.11
C GLU A 427 23.49 -13.25 -15.52
N LEU A 428 24.06 -12.10 -15.17
CA LEU A 428 23.50 -10.79 -15.48
C LEU A 428 23.42 -10.59 -16.99
N HIS A 429 24.51 -10.86 -17.70
CA HIS A 429 24.55 -10.82 -19.17
C HIS A 429 23.49 -11.73 -19.80
N GLY A 430 23.45 -13.01 -19.40
CA GLY A 430 22.54 -14.00 -19.94
C GLY A 430 21.06 -13.62 -19.74
N LYS A 431 20.68 -13.12 -18.55
CA LYS A 431 19.29 -12.72 -18.26
C LYS A 431 18.88 -11.46 -19.03
N ILE A 432 19.77 -10.48 -19.19
CA ILE A 432 19.51 -9.30 -20.05
C ILE A 432 19.22 -9.76 -21.48
N GLU A 433 20.11 -10.55 -22.06
CA GLU A 433 19.95 -11.07 -23.41
C GLU A 433 18.68 -11.93 -23.57
N GLN A 434 18.38 -12.78 -22.59
CA GLN A 434 17.20 -13.62 -22.59
C GLN A 434 15.91 -12.78 -22.65
N ILE A 435 15.80 -11.72 -21.82
CA ILE A 435 14.60 -10.88 -21.80
C ILE A 435 14.48 -10.07 -23.09
N VAL A 436 15.58 -9.46 -23.55
CA VAL A 436 15.50 -8.53 -24.67
C VAL A 436 15.36 -9.26 -26.02
N LYS A 437 15.95 -10.46 -26.17
CA LYS A 437 15.89 -11.24 -27.42
C LYS A 437 14.66 -12.15 -27.54
N ASN A 438 14.07 -12.55 -26.41
CA ASN A 438 12.86 -13.37 -26.44
C ASN A 438 11.61 -12.48 -26.45
N GLU A 439 10.98 -12.38 -27.62
CA GLU A 439 9.80 -11.55 -27.85
C GLU A 439 8.63 -11.84 -26.89
N SER A 440 8.56 -13.04 -26.29
CA SER A 440 7.47 -13.38 -25.36
C SER A 440 7.42 -12.45 -24.16
N PHE A 441 8.55 -11.93 -23.66
CA PHE A 441 8.56 -10.96 -22.56
C PHE A 441 7.92 -9.63 -22.97
N GLN A 442 8.21 -9.14 -24.17
CA GLN A 442 7.60 -7.92 -24.68
C GLN A 442 6.10 -8.12 -24.94
N GLN A 443 5.70 -9.22 -25.58
CA GLN A 443 4.31 -9.54 -25.85
C GLN A 443 3.48 -9.62 -24.54
N ASN A 444 4.04 -10.27 -23.52
CA ASN A 444 3.40 -10.32 -22.19
C ASN A 444 3.33 -8.93 -21.53
N ALA A 445 4.40 -8.12 -21.65
CA ALA A 445 4.40 -6.76 -21.11
C ALA A 445 3.34 -5.89 -21.79
N ASP A 446 3.17 -5.98 -23.12
CA ASP A 446 2.14 -5.26 -23.87
C ASP A 446 0.73 -5.72 -23.47
N ARG A 447 0.53 -7.04 -23.30
CA ARG A 447 -0.73 -7.60 -22.80
C ARG A 447 -1.07 -7.07 -21.41
N LEU A 448 -0.13 -7.11 -20.46
CA LEU A 448 -0.37 -6.60 -19.11
C LEU A 448 -0.57 -5.10 -19.09
N SER A 449 0.13 -4.35 -19.95
CA SER A 449 -0.07 -2.91 -20.11
C SER A 449 -1.49 -2.58 -20.55
N SER A 450 -2.02 -3.32 -21.52
CA SER A 450 -3.41 -3.16 -21.95
C SER A 450 -4.40 -3.40 -20.80
N LEU A 451 -4.22 -4.51 -20.07
CA LEU A 451 -5.09 -4.86 -18.94
C LEU A 451 -4.98 -3.87 -17.77
N PHE A 452 -3.76 -3.36 -17.48
CA PHE A 452 -3.55 -2.42 -16.39
C PHE A 452 -4.20 -1.05 -16.66
N ARG A 453 -4.26 -0.64 -17.93
CA ARG A 453 -4.88 0.62 -18.35
C ARG A 453 -6.39 0.54 -18.59
N ASP A 454 -6.94 -0.67 -18.67
CA ASP A 454 -8.39 -0.88 -18.88
C ASP A 454 -9.16 -0.78 -17.57
N ASN A 455 -9.29 0.44 -17.08
CA ASN A 455 -10.03 0.77 -15.86
C ASN A 455 -11.29 1.54 -16.18
N PRO A 456 -12.42 1.31 -15.47
CA PRO A 456 -13.67 2.02 -15.70
C PRO A 456 -13.57 3.51 -15.36
N THR A 457 -12.66 3.88 -14.47
CA THR A 457 -12.40 5.25 -14.01
C THR A 457 -10.89 5.45 -13.84
N ASP A 458 -10.41 6.64 -14.13
CA ASP A 458 -9.02 7.02 -13.83
C ASP A 458 -8.75 6.90 -12.32
N PRO A 459 -7.65 6.26 -11.86
CA PRO A 459 -7.37 6.04 -10.44
C PRO A 459 -7.30 7.32 -9.60
N LEU A 460 -6.86 8.45 -10.19
CA LEU A 460 -6.83 9.74 -9.50
C LEU A 460 -8.25 10.26 -9.30
N GLN A 461 -9.09 10.20 -10.33
CA GLN A 461 -10.48 10.62 -10.26
C GLN A 461 -11.30 9.73 -9.31
N GLU A 462 -11.05 8.43 -9.30
CA GLU A 462 -11.65 7.48 -8.35
C GLU A 462 -11.26 7.84 -6.91
N SER A 463 -9.97 8.13 -6.66
CA SER A 463 -9.47 8.53 -5.34
C SER A 463 -10.18 9.79 -4.83
N VAL A 464 -10.25 10.82 -5.66
CA VAL A 464 -10.85 12.09 -5.29
C VAL A 464 -12.36 11.97 -5.12
N PHE A 465 -13.05 11.20 -5.99
CA PHE A 465 -14.47 10.91 -5.82
C PHE A 465 -14.79 10.34 -4.43
N TRP A 466 -14.03 9.33 -3.97
CA TRP A 466 -14.28 8.70 -2.68
C TRP A 466 -13.91 9.60 -1.49
N ILE A 467 -12.86 10.41 -1.61
CA ILE A 467 -12.52 11.43 -0.62
C ILE A 467 -13.67 12.43 -0.46
N GLU A 468 -14.12 13.02 -1.56
CA GLU A 468 -15.26 13.96 -1.57
C GLU A 468 -16.57 13.28 -1.14
N TYR A 469 -16.76 12.00 -1.46
CA TYR A 469 -17.91 11.23 -1.01
C TYR A 469 -17.96 11.15 0.52
N VAL A 470 -16.81 10.89 1.16
CA VAL A 470 -16.70 10.86 2.63
C VAL A 470 -17.00 12.24 3.22
N ILE A 471 -16.54 13.32 2.60
CA ILE A 471 -16.82 14.70 3.02
C ILE A 471 -18.33 14.97 2.89
N ARG A 472 -18.92 14.79 1.71
CA ARG A 472 -20.34 15.04 1.44
C ARG A 472 -21.27 14.27 2.38
N HIS A 473 -20.89 13.06 2.74
CA HIS A 473 -21.70 12.17 3.59
C HIS A 473 -21.20 12.07 5.04
N ARG A 474 -20.37 13.04 5.48
CA ARG A 474 -19.92 13.19 6.87
C ARG A 474 -19.43 11.86 7.46
N GLY A 475 -18.46 11.23 6.79
CA GLY A 475 -17.87 9.96 7.19
C GLY A 475 -18.53 8.71 6.59
N ALA A 476 -19.55 8.86 5.74
CA ALA A 476 -20.15 7.78 4.93
C ALA A 476 -20.41 6.47 5.71
N LYS A 477 -20.98 6.56 6.93
CA LYS A 477 -21.17 5.43 7.86
C LYS A 477 -21.95 4.27 7.25
N HIS A 478 -22.77 4.50 6.24
CA HIS A 478 -23.55 3.49 5.53
C HIS A 478 -22.69 2.53 4.68
N LEU A 479 -21.40 2.85 4.45
CA LEU A 479 -20.47 1.93 3.80
C LEU A 479 -19.94 0.84 4.74
N LYS A 480 -20.13 1.01 6.05
CA LYS A 480 -19.63 0.06 7.05
C LYS A 480 -20.54 -1.16 7.17
N SER A 481 -19.93 -2.33 7.04
CA SER A 481 -20.62 -3.60 7.32
C SER A 481 -20.91 -3.76 8.82
N ALA A 482 -22.03 -4.42 9.15
CA ALA A 482 -22.31 -4.83 10.52
C ALA A 482 -21.21 -5.74 11.10
N ALA A 483 -20.45 -6.41 10.26
CA ALA A 483 -19.32 -7.28 10.64
C ALA A 483 -18.17 -6.53 11.33
N VAL A 484 -18.01 -5.23 11.11
CA VAL A 484 -16.96 -4.40 11.73
C VAL A 484 -16.94 -4.51 13.27
N ARG A 485 -18.14 -4.58 13.89
CA ARG A 485 -18.29 -4.66 15.34
C ARG A 485 -18.84 -6.00 15.81
N MET A 486 -18.93 -6.98 14.91
CA MET A 486 -19.45 -8.32 15.21
C MET A 486 -18.39 -9.15 15.95
N PRO A 487 -18.72 -9.78 17.09
CA PRO A 487 -17.83 -10.73 17.72
C PRO A 487 -17.46 -11.88 16.79
N TRP A 488 -16.20 -12.30 16.78
CA TRP A 488 -15.66 -13.32 15.87
C TRP A 488 -16.45 -14.64 15.89
N TYR A 489 -16.98 -15.08 17.04
CA TYR A 489 -17.75 -16.30 17.16
C TYR A 489 -19.11 -16.20 16.46
N ARG A 490 -19.73 -15.00 16.41
CA ARG A 490 -20.94 -14.76 15.62
C ARG A 490 -20.64 -14.67 14.13
N TYR A 491 -19.55 -14.00 13.78
CA TYR A 491 -19.10 -13.89 12.38
C TYR A 491 -18.88 -15.29 11.78
N LEU A 492 -18.28 -16.21 12.55
CA LEU A 492 -18.03 -17.60 12.14
C LEU A 492 -19.22 -18.55 12.43
N LEU A 493 -20.37 -18.01 12.89
CA LEU A 493 -21.58 -18.78 13.23
C LEU A 493 -21.33 -19.89 14.27
N LEU A 494 -20.32 -19.75 15.13
CA LEU A 494 -20.00 -20.76 16.14
C LEU A 494 -21.08 -20.88 17.22
N ASP A 495 -21.80 -19.82 17.52
CA ASP A 495 -22.97 -19.80 18.39
C ASP A 495 -24.10 -20.70 17.80
N LEU A 496 -24.36 -20.60 16.51
CA LEU A 496 -25.33 -21.48 15.82
C LEU A 496 -24.83 -22.92 15.75
N ALA A 497 -23.55 -23.13 15.45
CA ALA A 497 -22.96 -24.47 15.44
C ALA A 497 -23.05 -25.13 16.82
N ALA A 498 -22.74 -24.40 17.89
CA ALA A 498 -22.87 -24.88 19.27
C ALA A 498 -24.34 -25.19 19.63
N ALA A 499 -25.28 -24.30 19.31
CA ALA A 499 -26.71 -24.54 19.54
C ALA A 499 -27.22 -25.78 18.79
N THR A 500 -26.79 -25.93 17.53
CA THR A 500 -27.14 -27.12 16.72
C THR A 500 -26.56 -28.40 17.31
N ALA A 501 -25.31 -28.39 17.74
CA ALA A 501 -24.69 -29.55 18.40
C ALA A 501 -25.41 -29.93 19.70
N VAL A 502 -25.82 -28.96 20.52
CA VAL A 502 -26.61 -29.19 21.73
C VAL A 502 -27.99 -29.78 21.36
N ALA A 503 -28.66 -29.23 20.37
CA ALA A 503 -29.97 -29.75 19.91
C ALA A 503 -29.89 -31.21 19.42
N ILE A 504 -28.84 -31.53 18.64
CA ILE A 504 -28.56 -32.89 18.19
C ILE A 504 -28.30 -33.82 19.38
N TYR A 505 -27.45 -33.40 20.31
CA TYR A 505 -27.14 -34.16 21.53
C TYR A 505 -28.40 -34.46 22.35
N VAL A 506 -29.23 -33.44 22.60
CA VAL A 506 -30.49 -33.59 23.35
C VAL A 506 -31.46 -34.54 22.60
N SER A 507 -31.57 -34.42 21.29
CA SER A 507 -32.41 -35.30 20.47
C SER A 507 -31.95 -36.76 20.57
N ILE A 508 -30.64 -37.00 20.45
CA ILE A 508 -30.07 -38.36 20.59
C ILE A 508 -30.32 -38.89 22.01
N TRP A 509 -30.12 -38.08 23.03
CA TRP A 509 -30.35 -38.45 24.43
C TRP A 509 -31.82 -38.82 24.67
N LEU A 510 -32.79 -37.99 24.21
CA LEU A 510 -34.21 -38.24 24.32
C LEU A 510 -34.61 -39.54 23.59
N THR A 511 -34.09 -39.74 22.40
CA THR A 511 -34.35 -40.95 21.61
C THR A 511 -33.85 -42.22 22.33
N LYS A 512 -32.61 -42.21 22.81
CA LYS A 512 -32.04 -43.30 23.63
C LYS A 512 -32.86 -43.56 24.89
N HIS A 513 -33.32 -42.52 25.57
CA HIS A 513 -34.13 -42.63 26.76
C HIS A 513 -35.52 -43.22 26.46
N ALA A 514 -36.15 -42.80 25.37
CA ALA A 514 -37.43 -43.33 24.90
C ALA A 514 -37.31 -44.82 24.53
N ILE A 515 -36.30 -45.19 23.74
CA ILE A 515 -36.03 -46.61 23.38
C ILE A 515 -35.79 -47.43 24.63
N GLY A 516 -34.96 -46.98 25.57
CA GLY A 516 -34.70 -47.66 26.83
C GLY A 516 -35.95 -47.90 27.68
N LYS A 517 -36.90 -46.94 27.69
CA LYS A 517 -38.21 -47.12 28.34
C LYS A 517 -39.10 -48.16 27.62
N VAL A 518 -39.11 -48.16 26.30
CA VAL A 518 -39.88 -49.13 25.49
C VAL A 518 -39.31 -50.54 25.69
N CYS A 519 -38.02 -50.73 25.63
CA CYS A 519 -37.37 -52.04 25.87
C CYS A 519 -37.67 -52.57 27.28
N LYS A 520 -37.53 -51.75 28.34
CA LYS A 520 -37.86 -52.12 29.73
C LYS A 520 -39.33 -52.50 29.91
N LYS A 521 -40.25 -51.86 29.17
CA LYS A 521 -41.69 -52.19 29.21
C LYS A 521 -41.99 -53.51 28.48
N SER A 522 -41.27 -53.79 27.39
CA SER A 522 -41.36 -55.06 26.63
C SER A 522 -40.86 -56.23 27.49
N ASP A 523 -39.74 -56.10 28.17
CA ASP A 523 -39.16 -57.12 29.05
C ASP A 523 -40.09 -57.43 30.24
N LYS A 524 -40.72 -56.43 30.87
CA LYS A 524 -41.71 -56.60 31.90
C LYS A 524 -43.00 -57.34 31.41
N ASN A 525 -43.40 -57.07 30.20
CA ASN A 525 -44.57 -57.74 29.62
C ASN A 525 -44.29 -59.21 29.24
N LEU A 526 -43.04 -59.48 28.78
CA LEU A 526 -42.61 -60.86 28.50
C LEU A 526 -42.39 -61.68 29.78
N SER A 527 -41.93 -61.11 30.86
CA SER A 527 -41.84 -61.80 32.18
C SER A 527 -43.20 -62.11 32.78
N LYS A 528 -44.23 -61.24 32.64
CA LYS A 528 -45.62 -61.49 33.07
C LYS A 528 -46.36 -62.55 32.23
N LYS A 529 -45.98 -62.83 31.02
CA LYS A 529 -46.55 -63.90 30.17
C LYS A 529 -45.87 -65.25 30.41
N ARG A 530 -44.76 -65.30 31.11
CA ARG A 530 -44.10 -66.57 31.48
C ARG A 530 -44.41 -67.07 32.89
N GLN A 531 -45.14 -66.29 33.68
CA GLN A 531 -45.82 -66.73 34.90
C GLN A 531 -47.31 -67.06 34.61
#